data_9c8106a049e7a6bf4f0c36d23dc6cadb
#
_entry.id   9c8106a049e7a6bf4f0c36d23dc6cadb
#
_cell.length_a   1.000
_cell.length_b   1.000
_cell.length_c   1.000
_cell.angle_alpha   90.00
_cell.angle_beta   90.00
_cell.angle_gamma   90.00
#
_symmetry.space_group_name_H-M   'P 1'
#
loop_
_entity.id
_entity.type
_entity.pdbx_description
1 polymer ?
#
loop_
_entity_poly.entity_id
_entity_poly.type
_entity_poly.pdbx_seq_one_letter_code
_entity_poly.pdbx_strand_id
1 'polypeptide(L)'
;ELQSQLEIYYKFNQNKKPFMAEMLFNPGQPADLIVCSQNTQGFLHKVSAVLAFNQLDIVQANIQTMKDKVFDVFKVVNASGEPIDYGDFFFIQNRIQEDLHRIFIEKQNLSDIFDGRTFGSNKEDTHFQNVKLKMKTIGRSLKISTHNLPGTFMMEAKVLSDANMECQKAVLHTSQGTASNVFYLRPNDVAEIMNHQDHFIKTFTKALTPLLNGGSIFLPEKPNG
;
A
#
# COMPACT_ATOMS: atom_id res chain seq x y z
N GLU A 1 10.72 15.00 -12.39
CA GLU A 1 9.82 13.95 -11.87
C GLU A 1 9.42 12.97 -12.99
N LEU A 2 8.65 13.38 -14.00
CA LEU A 2 8.20 12.49 -15.08
C LEU A 2 9.35 11.87 -15.87
N GLN A 3 10.40 12.63 -16.15
CA GLN A 3 11.57 12.15 -16.90
C GLN A 3 12.28 11.02 -16.15
N SER A 4 12.52 11.18 -14.84
CA SER A 4 13.15 10.15 -14.00
C SER A 4 12.30 8.87 -13.95
N GLN A 5 10.98 9.01 -13.86
CA GLN A 5 10.04 7.87 -13.87
C GLN A 5 10.10 7.11 -15.21
N LEU A 6 10.15 7.83 -16.32
CA LEU A 6 10.26 7.22 -17.66
C LEU A 6 11.62 6.52 -17.85
N GLU A 7 12.71 7.08 -17.35
CA GLU A 7 14.04 6.45 -17.40
C GLU A 7 14.08 5.13 -16.63
N ILE A 8 13.44 5.08 -15.45
CA ILE A 8 13.34 3.87 -14.63
C ILE A 8 12.53 2.80 -15.36
N TYR A 9 11.37 3.17 -15.92
CA TYR A 9 10.54 2.26 -16.71
C TYR A 9 11.30 1.71 -17.93
N TYR A 10 12.04 2.57 -18.63
CA TYR A 10 12.84 2.18 -19.76
C TYR A 10 13.97 1.21 -19.37
N LYS A 11 14.72 1.49 -18.30
CA LYS A 11 15.73 0.59 -17.74
C LYS A 11 15.15 -0.76 -17.36
N PHE A 12 13.96 -0.78 -16.73
CA PHE A 12 13.26 -2.02 -16.38
C PHE A 12 12.97 -2.89 -17.61
N ASN A 13 12.43 -2.28 -18.65
CA ASN A 13 12.09 -3.00 -19.88
C ASN A 13 13.32 -3.49 -20.66
N GLN A 14 14.41 -2.70 -20.70
CA GLN A 14 15.64 -3.11 -21.38
C GLN A 14 16.37 -4.25 -20.67
N ASN A 15 16.47 -4.18 -19.35
CA ASN A 15 17.26 -5.13 -18.56
C ASN A 15 16.55 -6.47 -18.34
N LYS A 16 15.30 -6.65 -18.81
CA LYS A 16 14.46 -7.84 -18.60
C LYS A 16 14.46 -8.33 -17.14
N LYS A 17 14.60 -7.40 -16.19
CA LYS A 17 14.56 -7.72 -14.76
C LYS A 17 13.16 -8.12 -14.37
N PRO A 18 12.97 -9.13 -13.51
CA PRO A 18 11.64 -9.51 -13.03
C PRO A 18 11.06 -8.47 -12.06
N PHE A 19 11.92 -7.67 -11.44
CA PHE A 19 11.58 -6.66 -10.44
C PHE A 19 12.61 -5.54 -10.41
N MET A 20 12.15 -4.31 -10.17
CA MET A 20 12.99 -3.14 -9.89
C MET A 20 12.24 -2.19 -8.97
N ALA A 21 12.92 -1.67 -7.96
CA ALA A 21 12.42 -0.59 -7.11
C ALA A 21 13.49 0.49 -6.99
N GLU A 22 13.06 1.72 -7.10
CA GLU A 22 13.94 2.89 -6.96
C GLU A 22 13.21 3.98 -6.17
N MET A 23 13.92 4.57 -5.21
CA MET A 23 13.38 5.66 -4.39
C MET A 23 14.10 6.95 -4.76
N LEU A 24 13.34 8.01 -5.02
CA LEU A 24 13.86 9.33 -5.41
C LEU A 24 13.63 10.30 -4.25
N PHE A 25 14.72 10.97 -3.87
CA PHE A 25 14.67 12.02 -2.85
C PHE A 25 14.15 13.34 -3.46
N ASN A 26 13.17 13.94 -2.81
CA ASN A 26 12.61 15.25 -3.17
C ASN A 26 12.75 16.19 -1.95
N PRO A 27 13.67 17.16 -1.95
CA PRO A 27 13.91 18.05 -0.81
C PRO A 27 12.63 18.75 -0.34
N GLY A 28 12.24 18.57 0.93
CA GLY A 28 11.06 19.20 1.53
C GLY A 28 9.71 18.74 0.95
N GLN A 29 9.70 17.66 0.18
CA GLN A 29 8.51 17.05 -0.43
C GLN A 29 8.48 15.54 -0.15
N PRO A 30 7.33 14.87 -0.30
CA PRO A 30 7.27 13.42 -0.26
C PRO A 30 8.27 12.78 -1.22
N ALA A 31 8.95 11.74 -0.79
CA ALA A 31 9.82 10.95 -1.66
C ALA A 31 8.99 10.08 -2.61
N ASP A 32 9.51 9.81 -3.81
CA ASP A 32 8.86 8.91 -4.77
C ASP A 32 9.49 7.52 -4.67
N LEU A 33 8.70 6.49 -4.36
CA LEU A 33 9.06 5.10 -4.58
C LEU A 33 8.44 4.62 -5.89
N ILE A 34 9.29 4.22 -6.83
CA ILE A 34 8.89 3.68 -8.14
C ILE A 34 9.14 2.18 -8.13
N VAL A 35 8.11 1.41 -8.41
CA VAL A 35 8.20 -0.06 -8.44
C VAL A 35 7.75 -0.58 -9.79
N CYS A 36 8.61 -1.38 -10.42
CA CYS A 36 8.33 -2.07 -11.68
C CYS A 36 8.46 -3.58 -11.47
N SER A 37 7.47 -4.34 -11.90
CA SER A 37 7.48 -5.80 -11.75
C SER A 37 6.55 -6.47 -12.78
N GLN A 38 6.60 -7.79 -12.83
CA GLN A 38 5.47 -8.56 -13.36
C GLN A 38 4.32 -8.51 -12.37
N ASN A 39 3.08 -8.43 -12.90
CA ASN A 39 1.90 -8.44 -12.04
C ASN A 39 1.77 -9.81 -11.35
N THR A 40 1.72 -9.76 -10.03
CA THR A 40 1.53 -10.95 -9.18
C THR A 40 0.44 -10.69 -8.17
N GLN A 41 -0.29 -11.73 -7.80
CA GLN A 41 -1.32 -11.62 -6.78
C GLN A 41 -0.78 -11.01 -5.48
N GLY A 42 -1.53 -10.07 -4.92
CA GLY A 42 -1.16 -9.35 -3.71
C GLY A 42 0.00 -8.38 -3.85
N PHE A 43 0.40 -8.04 -5.09
CA PHE A 43 1.52 -7.13 -5.34
C PHE A 43 1.37 -5.82 -4.54
N LEU A 44 0.22 -5.17 -4.68
CA LEU A 44 -0.06 -3.89 -4.02
C LEU A 44 -0.02 -4.00 -2.49
N HIS A 45 -0.61 -5.08 -1.93
CA HIS A 45 -0.53 -5.35 -0.51
C HIS A 45 0.92 -5.54 -0.03
N LYS A 46 1.71 -6.30 -0.77
CA LYS A 46 3.11 -6.57 -0.42
C LYS A 46 3.96 -5.29 -0.40
N VAL A 47 3.85 -4.45 -1.44
CA VAL A 47 4.57 -3.17 -1.50
C VAL A 47 4.13 -2.24 -0.37
N SER A 48 2.83 -2.08 -0.16
CA SER A 48 2.31 -1.22 0.90
C SER A 48 2.65 -1.74 2.30
N ALA A 49 2.77 -3.06 2.49
CA ALA A 49 3.25 -3.64 3.75
C ALA A 49 4.71 -3.28 4.02
N VAL A 50 5.59 -3.40 3.02
CA VAL A 50 6.99 -2.96 3.16
C VAL A 50 7.08 -1.51 3.59
N LEU A 51 6.30 -0.62 2.98
CA LEU A 51 6.27 0.79 3.36
C LEU A 51 5.80 0.98 4.81
N ALA A 52 4.68 0.38 5.18
CA ALA A 52 4.11 0.50 6.52
C ALA A 52 5.07 -0.03 7.62
N PHE A 53 5.66 -1.22 7.43
CA PHE A 53 6.62 -1.80 8.37
C PHE A 53 7.97 -1.07 8.43
N ASN A 54 8.27 -0.26 7.43
CA ASN A 54 9.40 0.68 7.45
C ASN A 54 9.01 2.07 7.93
N GLN A 55 7.85 2.21 8.60
CA GLN A 55 7.36 3.46 9.19
C GLN A 55 7.16 4.58 8.17
N LEU A 56 6.71 4.22 6.97
CA LEU A 56 6.34 5.18 5.94
C LEU A 56 4.84 5.19 5.70
N ASP A 57 4.29 6.38 5.54
CA ASP A 57 2.91 6.58 5.12
C ASP A 57 2.82 6.97 3.64
N ILE A 58 1.79 6.45 2.97
CA ILE A 58 1.54 6.70 1.55
C ILE A 58 0.55 7.86 1.42
N VAL A 59 1.03 9.01 0.98
CA VAL A 59 0.18 10.20 0.80
C VAL A 59 -0.46 10.27 -0.58
N GLN A 60 0.14 9.61 -1.56
CA GLN A 60 -0.38 9.49 -2.92
C GLN A 60 0.17 8.22 -3.57
N ALA A 61 -0.65 7.56 -4.37
CA ALA A 61 -0.16 6.49 -5.23
C ALA A 61 -0.82 6.55 -6.61
N ASN A 62 -0.03 6.24 -7.62
CA ASN A 62 -0.49 6.00 -8.98
C ASN A 62 -0.12 4.57 -9.36
N ILE A 63 -1.10 3.70 -9.34
CA ILE A 63 -0.97 2.27 -9.59
C ILE A 63 -1.44 2.00 -11.01
N GLN A 64 -0.61 1.37 -11.82
CA GLN A 64 -0.92 1.06 -13.21
C GLN A 64 -0.46 -0.35 -13.57
N THR A 65 -1.42 -1.19 -13.90
CA THR A 65 -1.16 -2.50 -14.47
C THR A 65 -1.39 -2.47 -15.97
N MET A 66 -0.35 -2.74 -16.76
CA MET A 66 -0.38 -2.82 -18.21
C MET A 66 -0.05 -4.25 -18.64
N LYS A 67 -1.08 -4.99 -19.07
CA LYS A 67 -0.99 -6.44 -19.38
C LYS A 67 -0.53 -7.21 -18.14
N ASP A 68 0.69 -7.76 -18.19
CA ASP A 68 1.34 -8.55 -17.15
C ASP A 68 2.38 -7.78 -16.33
N LYS A 69 2.50 -6.46 -16.55
CA LYS A 69 3.48 -5.59 -15.87
C LYS A 69 2.80 -4.53 -15.04
N VAL A 70 3.40 -4.24 -13.93
CA VAL A 70 3.05 -3.10 -13.06
C VAL A 70 4.11 -2.02 -13.16
N PHE A 71 3.66 -0.78 -13.11
CA PHE A 71 4.46 0.42 -12.97
C PHE A 71 3.77 1.32 -11.96
N ASP A 72 4.21 1.24 -10.73
CA ASP A 72 3.58 1.91 -9.61
C ASP A 72 4.49 2.98 -9.05
N VAL A 73 3.90 4.13 -8.77
CA VAL A 73 4.59 5.28 -8.13
C VAL A 73 3.87 5.63 -6.84
N PHE A 74 4.58 5.57 -5.73
CA PHE A 74 4.09 5.93 -4.41
C PHE A 74 4.80 7.19 -3.93
N LYS A 75 4.04 8.20 -3.51
CA LYS A 75 4.58 9.34 -2.76
C LYS A 75 4.49 9.02 -1.28
N VAL A 76 5.65 9.03 -0.61
CA VAL A 76 5.76 8.57 0.77
C VAL A 76 6.39 9.63 1.66
N VAL A 77 5.94 9.63 2.90
CA VAL A 77 6.42 10.47 4.00
C VAL A 77 6.77 9.57 5.19
N ASN A 78 7.40 10.10 6.22
CA ASN A 78 7.59 9.36 7.47
C ASN A 78 6.26 9.18 8.24
N ALA A 79 6.27 8.38 9.31
CA ALA A 79 5.08 8.09 10.11
C ALA A 79 4.47 9.31 10.81
N SER A 80 5.23 10.41 10.95
CA SER A 80 4.70 11.69 11.48
C SER A 80 4.01 12.55 10.41
N GLY A 81 4.05 12.13 9.14
CA GLY A 81 3.46 12.86 8.02
C GLY A 81 4.40 13.89 7.39
N GLU A 82 5.66 13.91 7.80
CA GLU A 82 6.67 14.84 7.31
C GLU A 82 7.51 14.21 6.20
N PRO A 83 8.08 15.01 5.29
CA PRO A 83 9.06 14.53 4.32
C PRO A 83 10.22 13.81 4.99
N ILE A 84 10.79 12.83 4.29
CA ILE A 84 11.96 12.09 4.78
C ILE A 84 13.17 13.01 4.76
N ASP A 85 13.91 13.09 5.87
CA ASP A 85 15.15 13.84 5.95
C ASP A 85 16.26 13.23 5.08
N TYR A 86 17.10 14.06 4.51
CA TYR A 86 18.21 13.61 3.68
C TYR A 86 19.16 12.65 4.42
N GLY A 87 19.37 12.89 5.72
CA GLY A 87 20.22 12.03 6.56
C GLY A 87 19.71 10.60 6.67
N ASP A 88 18.39 10.41 6.71
CA ASP A 88 17.75 9.11 6.86
C ASP A 88 17.43 8.44 5.52
N PHE A 89 17.37 9.23 4.44
CA PHE A 89 16.89 8.79 3.13
C PHE A 89 17.61 7.54 2.61
N PHE A 90 18.93 7.54 2.60
CA PHE A 90 19.71 6.42 2.06
C PHE A 90 19.55 5.14 2.88
N PHE A 91 19.43 5.28 4.20
CA PHE A 91 19.17 4.14 5.08
C PHE A 91 17.79 3.53 4.80
N ILE A 92 16.78 4.38 4.72
CA ILE A 92 15.39 3.97 4.42
C ILE A 92 15.31 3.35 3.03
N GLN A 93 15.91 3.99 2.02
CA GLN A 93 15.97 3.49 0.64
C GLN A 93 16.55 2.07 0.58
N ASN A 94 17.72 1.85 1.16
CA ASN A 94 18.38 0.54 1.14
C ASN A 94 17.53 -0.52 1.81
N ARG A 95 16.93 -0.21 2.94
CA ARG A 95 16.08 -1.12 3.69
C ARG A 95 14.82 -1.52 2.91
N ILE A 96 14.16 -0.56 2.27
CA ILE A 96 13.00 -0.83 1.40
C ILE A 96 13.39 -1.69 0.21
N GLN A 97 14.50 -1.38 -0.45
CA GLN A 97 14.98 -2.16 -1.59
C GLN A 97 15.32 -3.59 -1.19
N GLU A 98 15.94 -3.80 -0.04
CA GLU A 98 16.25 -5.12 0.51
C GLU A 98 14.97 -5.90 0.83
N ASP A 99 14.02 -5.32 1.56
CA ASP A 99 12.76 -5.97 1.93
C ASP A 99 11.95 -6.33 0.67
N LEU A 100 11.86 -5.43 -0.32
CA LEU A 100 11.19 -5.70 -1.59
C LEU A 100 11.91 -6.79 -2.39
N HIS A 101 13.26 -6.82 -2.39
CA HIS A 101 14.04 -7.87 -3.04
C HIS A 101 13.73 -9.25 -2.42
N ARG A 102 13.73 -9.35 -1.10
CA ARG A 102 13.39 -10.58 -0.38
C ARG A 102 12.00 -11.10 -0.75
N ILE A 103 11.01 -10.21 -0.89
CA ILE A 103 9.64 -10.59 -1.26
C ILE A 103 9.53 -11.00 -2.73
N PHE A 104 10.03 -10.18 -3.65
CA PHE A 104 9.75 -10.36 -5.07
C PHE A 104 10.75 -11.25 -5.80
N ILE A 105 11.98 -11.32 -5.32
CA ILE A 105 13.05 -12.13 -5.93
C ILE A 105 13.27 -13.44 -5.15
N GLU A 106 13.47 -13.35 -3.83
CA GLU A 106 13.71 -14.51 -2.99
C GLU A 106 12.43 -15.24 -2.57
N LYS A 107 11.24 -14.66 -2.88
CA LYS A 107 9.92 -15.24 -2.61
C LYS A 107 9.63 -15.49 -1.12
N GLN A 108 10.24 -14.71 -0.25
CA GLN A 108 9.96 -14.76 1.18
C GLN A 108 8.56 -14.21 1.51
N ASN A 109 7.93 -14.73 2.55
CA ASN A 109 6.64 -14.21 3.01
C ASN A 109 6.83 -12.95 3.87
N LEU A 110 5.80 -12.10 3.92
CA LEU A 110 5.81 -10.91 4.78
C LEU A 110 6.05 -11.27 6.25
N SER A 111 5.44 -12.35 6.74
CA SER A 111 5.65 -12.84 8.11
C SER A 111 7.11 -13.18 8.42
N ASP A 112 7.86 -13.71 7.45
CA ASP A 112 9.26 -14.08 7.66
C ASP A 112 10.18 -12.86 7.72
N ILE A 113 9.81 -11.79 7.01
CA ILE A 113 10.60 -10.56 6.93
C ILE A 113 10.31 -9.63 8.11
N PHE A 114 9.05 -9.58 8.54
CA PHE A 114 8.58 -8.62 9.54
C PHE A 114 8.16 -9.30 10.86
N ASP A 115 8.65 -10.53 11.10
CA ASP A 115 8.38 -11.24 12.34
C ASP A 115 8.73 -10.39 13.56
N GLY A 116 7.78 -10.30 14.51
CA GLY A 116 7.89 -9.47 15.70
C GLY A 116 7.86 -7.96 15.45
N ARG A 117 7.75 -7.48 14.21
CA ARG A 117 7.58 -6.06 13.90
C ARG A 117 6.11 -5.69 13.91
N THR A 118 5.82 -4.52 14.44
CA THR A 118 4.49 -3.91 14.44
C THR A 118 4.51 -2.59 13.70
N PHE A 119 3.41 -2.23 13.11
CA PHE A 119 3.19 -0.85 12.67
C PHE A 119 1.86 -0.35 13.25
N GLY A 120 1.76 0.94 13.40
CA GLY A 120 0.59 1.60 13.95
C GLY A 120 0.95 2.97 14.48
N SER A 121 -0.03 3.77 14.81
CA SER A 121 0.19 5.07 15.41
C SER A 121 0.44 4.89 16.91
N ASN A 122 1.55 5.41 17.41
CA ASN A 122 1.79 5.53 18.85
C ASN A 122 0.95 6.66 19.50
N LYS A 123 0.05 7.27 18.77
CA LYS A 123 -0.86 8.28 19.31
C LYS A 123 -2.06 7.56 19.91
N GLU A 124 -2.16 7.57 21.22
CA GLU A 124 -3.40 7.38 21.99
C GLU A 124 -4.37 8.53 21.64
N ASP A 125 -4.85 8.57 20.41
CA ASP A 125 -5.89 9.50 20.03
C ASP A 125 -7.24 8.83 20.34
N THR A 126 -7.68 9.02 21.58
CA THR A 126 -8.92 8.45 22.16
C THR A 126 -10.22 8.95 21.49
N HIS A 127 -10.11 9.69 20.39
CA HIS A 127 -11.27 10.25 19.69
C HIS A 127 -11.82 9.40 18.54
N PHE A 128 -11.27 8.21 18.27
CA PHE A 128 -11.67 7.40 17.12
C PHE A 128 -12.84 6.42 17.40
N GLN A 129 -13.77 6.76 18.27
CA GLN A 129 -14.87 5.86 18.66
C GLN A 129 -15.90 5.56 17.56
N ASN A 130 -15.82 6.18 16.39
CA ASN A 130 -16.76 5.91 15.29
C ASN A 130 -16.07 5.92 13.93
N VAL A 131 -15.49 4.80 13.55
CA VAL A 131 -15.02 4.59 12.19
C VAL A 131 -16.19 4.61 11.22
N LYS A 132 -16.35 5.71 10.52
CA LYS A 132 -17.29 5.77 9.39
C LYS A 132 -16.55 5.35 8.12
N LEU A 133 -16.46 4.06 7.91
CA LEU A 133 -16.10 3.55 6.59
C LEU A 133 -17.25 3.86 5.63
N LYS A 134 -16.97 4.65 4.60
CA LYS A 134 -17.89 4.85 3.49
C LYS A 134 -17.34 4.10 2.29
N MET A 135 -18.11 3.13 1.81
CA MET A 135 -17.79 2.37 0.62
C MET A 135 -18.82 2.71 -0.47
N LYS A 136 -18.35 2.99 -1.66
CA LYS A 136 -19.20 3.27 -2.82
C LYS A 136 -18.60 2.65 -4.08
N THR A 137 -19.42 1.95 -4.84
CA THR A 137 -19.07 1.50 -6.19
C THR A 137 -19.61 2.48 -7.22
N ILE A 138 -18.76 2.89 -8.17
CA ILE A 138 -19.13 3.76 -9.30
C ILE A 138 -18.46 3.20 -10.54
N GLY A 139 -19.26 2.63 -11.46
CA GLY A 139 -18.72 1.96 -12.64
C GLY A 139 -17.77 0.84 -12.26
N ARG A 140 -16.49 0.96 -12.64
CA ARG A 140 -15.43 -0.01 -12.31
C ARG A 140 -14.62 0.36 -11.09
N SER A 141 -15.07 1.30 -10.28
CA SER A 141 -14.32 1.75 -9.13
C SER A 141 -15.00 1.46 -7.81
N LEU A 142 -14.19 1.07 -6.84
CA LEU A 142 -14.51 1.00 -5.43
C LEU A 142 -13.86 2.20 -4.74
N LYS A 143 -14.67 3.09 -4.17
CA LYS A 143 -14.19 4.18 -3.33
C LYS A 143 -14.35 3.81 -1.87
N ILE A 144 -13.25 3.90 -1.11
CA ILE A 144 -13.23 3.72 0.33
C ILE A 144 -12.82 5.05 0.96
N SER A 145 -13.55 5.51 1.95
CA SER A 145 -13.22 6.71 2.72
C SER A 145 -13.23 6.40 4.20
N THR A 146 -12.12 6.67 4.87
CA THR A 146 -11.91 6.40 6.29
C THR A 146 -10.93 7.41 6.89
N HIS A 147 -10.64 7.33 8.19
CA HIS A 147 -9.54 8.11 8.77
C HIS A 147 -8.21 7.74 8.14
N ASN A 148 -7.36 8.76 7.94
CA ASN A 148 -6.00 8.52 7.47
C ASN A 148 -5.11 8.14 8.64
N LEU A 149 -4.69 6.88 8.63
CA LEU A 149 -3.71 6.33 9.56
C LEU A 149 -2.63 5.58 8.78
N PRO A 150 -1.38 5.59 9.25
CA PRO A 150 -0.34 4.76 8.66
C PRO A 150 -0.82 3.30 8.55
N GLY A 151 -0.65 2.70 7.37
CA GLY A 151 -1.10 1.33 7.11
C GLY A 151 -2.55 1.18 6.63
N THR A 152 -3.38 2.24 6.60
CA THR A 152 -4.76 2.16 6.09
C THR A 152 -4.80 1.55 4.69
N PHE A 153 -4.01 2.07 3.77
CA PHE A 153 -3.97 1.57 2.39
C PHE A 153 -3.48 0.11 2.31
N MET A 154 -2.51 -0.26 3.13
CA MET A 154 -2.04 -1.66 3.20
C MET A 154 -3.18 -2.61 3.59
N MET A 155 -3.99 -2.25 4.59
CA MET A 155 -5.10 -3.09 5.03
C MET A 155 -6.22 -3.17 3.99
N GLU A 156 -6.50 -2.09 3.29
CA GLU A 156 -7.44 -2.07 2.17
C GLU A 156 -6.94 -2.98 1.03
N ALA A 157 -5.67 -2.85 0.64
CA ALA A 157 -5.05 -3.70 -0.37
C ALA A 157 -5.01 -5.18 0.05
N LYS A 158 -4.84 -5.46 1.36
CA LYS A 158 -4.92 -6.81 1.90
C LYS A 158 -6.31 -7.42 1.73
N VAL A 159 -7.36 -6.70 2.08
CA VAL A 159 -8.75 -7.19 1.92
C VAL A 159 -9.04 -7.52 0.46
N LEU A 160 -8.64 -6.67 -0.48
CA LEU A 160 -8.82 -6.94 -1.91
C LEU A 160 -8.02 -8.17 -2.35
N SER A 161 -6.78 -8.30 -1.90
CA SER A 161 -5.93 -9.46 -2.20
C SER A 161 -6.50 -10.77 -1.64
N ASP A 162 -6.97 -10.77 -0.39
CA ASP A 162 -7.55 -11.94 0.27
C ASP A 162 -8.85 -12.39 -0.44
N ALA A 163 -9.60 -11.44 -1.01
CA ALA A 163 -10.77 -11.70 -1.84
C ALA A 163 -10.41 -12.07 -3.29
N ASN A 164 -9.11 -12.23 -3.63
CA ASN A 164 -8.63 -12.50 -5.00
C ASN A 164 -9.08 -11.46 -6.04
N MET A 165 -9.23 -10.22 -5.60
CA MET A 165 -9.61 -9.09 -6.46
C MET A 165 -8.36 -8.41 -7.01
N GLU A 166 -8.39 -8.10 -8.29
CA GLU A 166 -7.27 -7.47 -8.98
C GLU A 166 -7.47 -5.97 -9.12
N CYS A 167 -6.58 -5.19 -8.50
CA CYS A 167 -6.53 -3.75 -8.67
C CYS A 167 -5.73 -3.39 -9.93
N GLN A 168 -6.40 -2.82 -10.92
CA GLN A 168 -5.80 -2.37 -12.18
C GLN A 168 -5.23 -0.95 -12.08
N LYS A 169 -5.82 -0.14 -11.22
CA LYS A 169 -5.39 1.23 -10.93
C LYS A 169 -5.89 1.62 -9.55
N ALA A 170 -5.08 2.34 -8.78
CA ALA A 170 -5.55 2.99 -7.56
C ALA A 170 -5.14 4.47 -7.56
N VAL A 171 -5.97 5.29 -6.96
CA VAL A 171 -5.70 6.71 -6.71
C VAL A 171 -5.98 6.98 -5.24
N LEU A 172 -4.95 7.39 -4.52
CA LEU A 172 -5.03 7.73 -3.11
C LEU A 172 -5.08 9.24 -2.97
N HIS A 173 -5.90 9.69 -2.06
CA HIS A 173 -5.98 11.09 -1.70
C HIS A 173 -6.24 11.22 -0.21
N THR A 174 -5.39 11.97 0.47
CA THR A 174 -5.56 12.32 1.88
C THR A 174 -5.84 13.80 2.00
N SER A 175 -6.90 14.14 2.71
CA SER A 175 -7.27 15.53 3.00
C SER A 175 -7.93 15.62 4.36
N GLN A 176 -7.48 16.57 5.18
CA GLN A 176 -8.07 16.87 6.50
C GLN A 176 -8.26 15.61 7.38
N GLY A 177 -7.24 14.74 7.46
CA GLY A 177 -7.29 13.52 8.26
C GLY A 177 -8.19 12.41 7.70
N THR A 178 -8.69 12.56 6.47
CA THR A 178 -9.49 11.54 5.78
C THR A 178 -8.72 10.97 4.61
N ALA A 179 -8.54 9.65 4.60
CA ALA A 179 -8.09 8.92 3.43
C ALA A 179 -9.30 8.63 2.53
N SER A 180 -9.15 8.91 1.24
CA SER A 180 -10.16 8.66 0.22
C SER A 180 -9.51 7.93 -0.94
N ASN A 181 -9.59 6.60 -0.90
CA ASN A 181 -8.89 5.72 -1.81
C ASN A 181 -9.87 5.17 -2.87
N VAL A 182 -9.47 5.24 -4.13
CA VAL A 182 -10.27 4.76 -5.25
C VAL A 182 -9.51 3.65 -5.95
N PHE A 183 -10.08 2.44 -5.93
CA PHE A 183 -9.54 1.25 -6.58
C PHE A 183 -10.35 0.96 -7.85
N TYR A 184 -9.68 0.85 -8.98
CA TYR A 184 -10.27 0.41 -10.24
C TYR A 184 -10.03 -1.10 -10.37
N LEU A 185 -11.11 -1.85 -10.36
CA LEU A 185 -11.11 -3.30 -10.30
C LEU A 185 -11.62 -3.90 -11.62
N ARG A 186 -11.48 -5.21 -11.77
CA ARG A 186 -12.13 -5.94 -12.88
C ARG A 186 -13.65 -5.83 -12.74
N PRO A 187 -14.42 -5.83 -13.85
CA PRO A 187 -15.88 -5.74 -13.81
C PRO A 187 -16.55 -6.79 -12.90
N ASN A 188 -16.04 -8.03 -12.93
CA ASN A 188 -16.57 -9.11 -12.10
C ASN A 188 -16.32 -8.86 -10.61
N ASP A 189 -15.15 -8.30 -10.23
CA ASP A 189 -14.83 -7.98 -8.83
C ASP A 189 -15.77 -6.88 -8.30
N VAL A 190 -16.07 -5.87 -9.13
CA VAL A 190 -17.03 -4.82 -8.75
C VAL A 190 -18.44 -5.39 -8.59
N ALA A 191 -18.86 -6.28 -9.49
CA ALA A 191 -20.16 -6.94 -9.39
C ALA A 191 -20.28 -7.79 -8.11
N GLU A 192 -19.22 -8.50 -7.75
CA GLU A 192 -19.13 -9.26 -6.50
C GLU A 192 -19.28 -8.37 -5.27
N ILE A 193 -18.56 -7.23 -5.25
CA ILE A 193 -18.71 -6.26 -4.16
C ILE A 193 -20.12 -5.70 -4.09
N MET A 194 -20.75 -5.38 -5.22
CA MET A 194 -22.12 -4.86 -5.25
C MET A 194 -23.14 -5.86 -4.73
N ASN A 195 -22.99 -7.13 -5.08
CA ASN A 195 -23.87 -8.21 -4.65
C ASN A 195 -23.72 -8.55 -3.16
N HIS A 196 -22.54 -8.31 -2.58
CA HIS A 196 -22.21 -8.65 -1.20
C HIS A 196 -21.70 -7.43 -0.39
N GLN A 197 -22.26 -6.25 -0.65
CA GLN A 197 -21.78 -4.98 -0.12
C GLN A 197 -21.64 -4.98 1.41
N ASP A 198 -22.62 -5.49 2.14
CA ASP A 198 -22.60 -5.54 3.61
C ASP A 198 -21.46 -6.43 4.14
N HIS A 199 -21.20 -7.54 3.44
CA HIS A 199 -20.07 -8.42 3.77
C HIS A 199 -18.75 -7.69 3.62
N PHE A 200 -18.54 -7.00 2.49
CA PHE A 200 -17.31 -6.23 2.25
C PHE A 200 -17.15 -5.07 3.22
N ILE A 201 -18.19 -4.32 3.53
CA ILE A 201 -18.16 -3.27 4.55
C ILE A 201 -17.70 -3.85 5.90
N LYS A 202 -18.27 -4.97 6.33
CA LYS A 202 -17.85 -5.63 7.58
C LYS A 202 -16.38 -6.10 7.52
N THR A 203 -15.96 -6.66 6.40
CA THR A 203 -14.58 -7.15 6.21
C THR A 203 -13.57 -6.01 6.26
N PHE A 204 -13.80 -4.91 5.52
CA PHE A 204 -12.95 -3.72 5.59
C PHE A 204 -12.95 -3.09 6.98
N THR A 205 -14.12 -2.97 7.62
CA THR A 205 -14.22 -2.43 8.98
C THR A 205 -13.41 -3.28 9.95
N LYS A 206 -13.56 -4.61 9.90
CA LYS A 206 -12.79 -5.53 10.76
C LYS A 206 -11.29 -5.39 10.54
N ALA A 207 -10.85 -5.27 9.29
CA ALA A 207 -9.44 -5.14 8.95
C ALA A 207 -8.85 -3.81 9.44
N LEU A 208 -9.61 -2.72 9.36
CA LEU A 208 -9.16 -1.38 9.75
C LEU A 208 -9.31 -1.08 11.24
N THR A 209 -10.20 -1.79 11.95
CA THR A 209 -10.49 -1.56 13.38
C THR A 209 -9.22 -1.54 14.27
N PRO A 210 -8.24 -2.44 14.11
CA PRO A 210 -7.02 -2.38 14.93
C PRO A 210 -6.28 -1.07 14.80
N LEU A 211 -6.11 -0.54 13.58
CA LEU A 211 -5.45 0.76 13.34
C LEU A 211 -6.22 1.91 14.00
N LEU A 212 -7.53 1.88 13.86
CA LEU A 212 -8.42 2.95 14.30
C LEU A 212 -8.60 3.01 15.82
N ASN A 213 -8.31 1.93 16.51
CA ASN A 213 -8.32 1.85 17.98
C ASN A 213 -6.92 2.09 18.59
N GLY A 214 -5.97 2.62 17.83
CA GLY A 214 -4.59 2.82 18.30
C GLY A 214 -3.82 1.51 18.48
N GLY A 215 -4.35 0.41 17.97
CA GLY A 215 -3.72 -0.91 18.02
C GLY A 215 -2.64 -1.06 16.97
N SER A 216 -1.63 -1.85 17.29
CA SER A 216 -0.64 -2.31 16.32
C SER A 216 -1.19 -3.50 15.53
N ILE A 217 -0.84 -3.57 14.26
CA ILE A 217 -1.12 -4.75 13.44
C ILE A 217 0.08 -5.68 13.49
N PHE A 218 -0.19 -6.92 13.89
CA PHE A 218 0.75 -8.03 13.80
C PHE A 218 0.45 -8.81 12.52
N LEU A 219 1.49 -9.22 11.81
CA LEU A 219 1.31 -10.27 10.83
C LEU A 219 1.04 -11.57 11.60
N PRO A 220 0.04 -12.37 11.19
CA PRO A 220 -0.22 -13.63 11.86
C PRO A 220 1.03 -14.50 11.82
N GLU A 221 1.38 -15.08 12.98
CA GLU A 221 2.41 -16.11 13.05
C GLU A 221 2.05 -17.24 12.08
N LYS A 222 3.08 -17.89 11.51
CA LYS A 222 2.87 -19.10 10.71
C LYS A 222 2.07 -20.08 11.55
N PRO A 223 1.01 -20.70 11.02
CA PRO A 223 0.49 -21.90 11.67
C PRO A 223 1.67 -22.87 11.80
N ASN A 224 2.00 -23.23 13.04
CA ASN A 224 3.02 -24.22 13.34
C ASN A 224 2.70 -25.47 12.52
N GLY A 225 3.54 -25.74 11.51
CA GLY A 225 3.44 -26.94 10.66
C GLY A 225 3.83 -28.20 11.41
#